data_8ec0e1f5f056b4b1caead22fb95c20e6
#
_entry.id   8ec0e1f5f056b4b1caead22fb95c20e6
#
_cell.length_a   1.000
_cell.length_b   1.000
_cell.length_c   1.000
_cell.angle_alpha   90.00
_cell.angle_beta   90.00
_cell.angle_gamma   90.00
#
_symmetry.space_group_name_H-M   'P 1'
#
loop_
_entity.id
_entity.type
_entity.pdbx_description
1 polymer ?
#
loop_
_entity_poly.entity_id
_entity_poly.type
_entity_poly.pdbx_seq_one_letter_code
_entity_poly.pdbx_strand_id
1 'polypeptide(L)'
;MRKRDSAGLAIAPLFLRLVLALVFIWAGLGKFVHSFPVQGEDAAVLANYGVIPNPHAPSRAAPPIDSDDAADPIAPEEGDTDGGGAIDSGEGPQARNGPAGPGSARLVSFQGAEPARVLATGADFPEAVEVRGYAGLVLALHRAINPGLNPDDSTPLMRLWPDFDPGTEYDPWPRHAALAAALTELIGGILILVGLLTRFSAFAISNVMLVAMWLTGFGPAIQSGSTRLGFLPDYPWFGSDQWTLLLFQFSLCGAALALVFAGPGTLSLDRLLLGGSRKAPPPPPPKPQGKK
;
A
#
# COMPACT_ATOMS: atom_id res chain seq x y z
N MET A 1 37.89 15.98 18.76
CA MET A 1 37.44 15.00 17.73
C MET A 1 38.42 14.99 16.57
N ARG A 2 39.07 13.87 16.30
CA ARG A 2 40.06 13.75 15.21
C ARG A 2 39.34 13.82 13.85
N LYS A 3 39.98 14.45 12.84
CA LYS A 3 39.44 14.56 11.46
C LYS A 3 39.03 13.22 10.84
N ARG A 4 39.62 12.11 11.28
CA ARG A 4 39.28 10.74 10.86
C ARG A 4 37.89 10.31 11.31
N ASP A 5 37.46 10.68 12.51
CA ASP A 5 36.16 10.28 13.08
C ASP A 5 35.00 10.99 12.36
N SER A 6 35.24 12.22 11.89
CA SER A 6 34.24 12.97 11.11
C SER A 6 34.02 12.44 9.69
N ALA A 7 35.04 11.85 9.06
CA ALA A 7 34.92 11.27 7.72
C ALA A 7 34.11 9.95 7.76
N GLY A 8 34.38 9.08 8.76
CA GLY A 8 33.63 7.84 8.93
C GLY A 8 32.12 8.09 9.17
N LEU A 9 31.78 9.04 10.03
CA LEU A 9 30.40 9.45 10.29
C LEU A 9 29.69 10.07 9.06
N ALA A 10 30.45 10.60 8.11
CA ALA A 10 29.89 11.17 6.89
C ALA A 10 29.64 10.13 5.79
N ILE A 11 30.49 9.10 5.72
CA ILE A 11 30.49 8.09 4.64
C ILE A 11 29.60 6.89 4.98
N ALA A 12 29.52 6.47 6.24
CA ALA A 12 28.74 5.33 6.68
C ALA A 12 27.25 5.39 6.25
N PRO A 13 26.55 6.53 6.42
CA PRO A 13 25.16 6.62 5.94
C PRO A 13 25.02 6.49 4.42
N LEU A 14 26.02 6.94 3.66
CA LEU A 14 26.01 6.80 2.19
C LEU A 14 26.09 5.35 1.78
N PHE A 15 27.00 4.56 2.36
CA PHE A 15 27.10 3.12 2.09
C PHE A 15 25.80 2.39 2.45
N LEU A 16 25.25 2.68 3.63
CA LEU A 16 24.02 2.07 4.08
C LEU A 16 22.86 2.38 3.12
N ARG A 17 22.76 3.63 2.66
CA ARG A 17 21.78 4.03 1.65
C ARG A 17 21.95 3.28 0.35
N LEU A 18 23.19 3.16 -0.15
CA LEU A 18 23.47 2.49 -1.41
C LEU A 18 23.06 1.00 -1.35
N VAL A 19 23.43 0.30 -0.28
CA VAL A 19 23.09 -1.11 -0.10
C VAL A 19 21.58 -1.30 0.00
N LEU A 20 20.92 -0.54 0.88
CA LEU A 20 19.46 -0.63 1.03
C LEU A 20 18.72 -0.27 -0.27
N ALA A 21 19.12 0.81 -0.92
CA ALA A 21 18.50 1.23 -2.18
C ALA A 21 18.61 0.15 -3.25
N LEU A 22 19.80 -0.45 -3.42
CA LEU A 22 20.01 -1.50 -4.41
C LEU A 22 19.10 -2.71 -4.15
N VAL A 23 19.03 -3.16 -2.89
CA VAL A 23 18.21 -4.32 -2.50
C VAL A 23 16.72 -4.02 -2.72
N PHE A 24 16.22 -2.86 -2.26
CA PHE A 24 14.79 -2.56 -2.33
C PHE A 24 14.32 -2.14 -3.73
N ILE A 25 15.14 -1.46 -4.52
CA ILE A 25 14.84 -1.20 -5.94
C ILE A 25 14.76 -2.53 -6.69
N TRP A 26 15.72 -3.44 -6.47
CA TRP A 26 15.70 -4.76 -7.11
C TRP A 26 14.49 -5.59 -6.69
N ALA A 27 14.22 -5.69 -5.38
CA ALA A 27 13.07 -6.43 -4.86
C ALA A 27 11.74 -5.83 -5.31
N GLY A 28 11.60 -4.51 -5.22
CA GLY A 28 10.39 -3.80 -5.65
C GLY A 28 10.17 -3.93 -7.17
N LEU A 29 11.20 -3.73 -7.98
CA LEU A 29 11.10 -3.89 -9.44
C LEU A 29 10.72 -5.32 -9.80
N GLY A 30 11.30 -6.32 -9.12
CA GLY A 30 10.97 -7.73 -9.33
C GLY A 30 9.48 -8.02 -9.16
N LYS A 31 8.80 -7.36 -8.22
CA LYS A 31 7.36 -7.53 -7.99
C LYS A 31 6.50 -7.03 -9.15
N PHE A 32 6.99 -6.11 -9.97
CA PHE A 32 6.27 -5.57 -11.13
C PHE A 32 6.69 -6.20 -12.46
N VAL A 33 7.94 -6.61 -12.59
CA VAL A 33 8.50 -7.12 -13.86
C VAL A 33 8.44 -8.64 -13.91
N HIS A 34 8.82 -9.31 -12.81
CA HIS A 34 8.79 -10.76 -12.75
C HIS A 34 7.37 -11.30 -12.75
N SER A 35 7.11 -12.34 -13.52
CA SER A 35 5.87 -13.10 -13.50
C SER A 35 6.14 -14.55 -13.09
N PHE A 36 5.12 -15.18 -12.54
CA PHE A 36 5.15 -16.59 -12.18
C PHE A 36 3.78 -17.22 -12.45
N PRO A 37 3.73 -18.53 -12.79
CA PRO A 37 2.48 -19.22 -13.04
C PRO A 37 1.74 -19.54 -11.75
N VAL A 38 0.41 -19.33 -11.75
CA VAL A 38 -0.52 -19.77 -10.70
C VAL A 38 -1.65 -20.54 -11.34
N GLN A 39 -2.21 -21.53 -10.63
CA GLN A 39 -3.32 -22.36 -11.12
C GLN A 39 -4.25 -22.76 -9.99
N GLY A 40 -5.42 -23.25 -10.33
CA GLY A 40 -6.37 -23.78 -9.35
C GLY A 40 -6.82 -22.74 -8.35
N GLU A 41 -6.81 -23.10 -7.06
CA GLU A 41 -7.32 -22.29 -5.97
C GLU A 41 -6.58 -20.94 -5.81
N ASP A 42 -5.26 -20.93 -5.97
CA ASP A 42 -4.48 -19.67 -5.89
C ASP A 42 -4.88 -18.70 -7.02
N ALA A 43 -5.17 -19.19 -8.23
CA ALA A 43 -5.66 -18.36 -9.32
C ALA A 43 -7.08 -17.84 -9.03
N ALA A 44 -7.97 -18.68 -8.50
CA ALA A 44 -9.31 -18.28 -8.10
C ALA A 44 -9.30 -17.19 -7.04
N VAL A 45 -8.47 -17.32 -6.02
CA VAL A 45 -8.26 -16.29 -4.98
C VAL A 45 -7.83 -14.96 -5.61
N LEU A 46 -6.86 -14.99 -6.53
CA LEU A 46 -6.40 -13.77 -7.20
C LEU A 46 -7.48 -13.15 -8.11
N ALA A 47 -8.31 -13.97 -8.76
CA ALA A 47 -9.44 -13.49 -9.55
C ALA A 47 -10.50 -12.83 -8.66
N ASN A 48 -10.78 -13.41 -7.52
CA ASN A 48 -11.72 -12.87 -6.55
C ASN A 48 -11.25 -11.54 -5.92
N TYR A 49 -9.95 -11.34 -5.76
CA TYR A 49 -9.37 -10.04 -5.40
C TYR A 49 -9.23 -9.07 -6.59
N GLY A 50 -9.58 -9.48 -7.81
CA GLY A 50 -9.47 -8.65 -9.01
C GLY A 50 -8.02 -8.39 -9.44
N VAL A 51 -7.10 -9.28 -9.10
CA VAL A 51 -5.70 -9.25 -9.59
C VAL A 51 -5.61 -9.78 -11.01
N ILE A 52 -6.40 -10.81 -11.31
CA ILE A 52 -6.60 -11.35 -12.65
C ILE A 52 -8.10 -11.30 -13.02
N PRO A 53 -8.47 -11.40 -14.29
CA PRO A 53 -9.87 -11.43 -14.70
C PRO A 53 -10.63 -12.59 -14.06
N ASN A 54 -11.80 -12.28 -13.47
CA ASN A 54 -12.73 -13.30 -12.99
C ASN A 54 -13.60 -13.75 -14.20
N PRO A 55 -13.63 -15.04 -14.56
CA PRO A 55 -14.41 -15.54 -15.70
C PRO A 55 -15.92 -15.33 -15.53
N HIS A 56 -16.39 -15.20 -14.28
CA HIS A 56 -17.81 -14.98 -13.97
C HIS A 56 -18.16 -13.50 -13.77
N ALA A 57 -17.18 -12.59 -13.85
CA ALA A 57 -17.48 -11.17 -13.76
C ALA A 57 -18.38 -10.77 -14.95
N PRO A 58 -19.47 -10.02 -14.70
CA PRO A 58 -20.28 -9.51 -15.79
C PRO A 58 -19.35 -8.73 -16.73
N SER A 59 -19.36 -9.13 -18.02
CA SER A 59 -18.62 -8.39 -19.05
C SER A 59 -19.02 -6.93 -18.92
N ARG A 60 -18.06 -6.07 -18.61
CA ARG A 60 -18.30 -4.63 -18.58
C ARG A 60 -18.62 -4.25 -20.02
N ALA A 61 -19.92 -4.27 -20.38
CA ALA A 61 -20.37 -3.80 -21.67
C ALA A 61 -19.69 -2.44 -21.88
N ALA A 62 -18.98 -2.31 -22.98
CA ALA A 62 -18.47 -0.99 -23.36
C ALA A 62 -19.65 -0.02 -23.24
N PRO A 63 -19.48 1.18 -22.65
CA PRO A 63 -20.56 2.13 -22.62
C PRO A 63 -21.10 2.23 -24.05
N PRO A 64 -22.44 2.22 -24.23
CA PRO A 64 -22.99 2.40 -25.56
C PRO A 64 -22.30 3.61 -26.15
N ILE A 65 -21.67 3.43 -27.29
CA ILE A 65 -21.18 4.54 -28.08
C ILE A 65 -22.48 5.23 -28.47
N ASP A 66 -22.77 6.34 -27.78
CA ASP A 66 -23.88 7.19 -28.17
C ASP A 66 -23.60 7.65 -29.61
N SER A 67 -24.23 6.95 -30.53
CA SER A 67 -24.17 7.25 -31.96
C SER A 67 -24.99 8.50 -32.30
N ASP A 68 -25.28 9.34 -31.32
CA ASP A 68 -26.02 10.60 -31.48
C ASP A 68 -25.13 11.80 -31.83
N ASP A 69 -23.80 11.59 -32.07
CA ASP A 69 -22.99 12.58 -32.79
C ASP A 69 -23.22 12.56 -34.32
N ALA A 70 -24.40 12.13 -34.75
CA ALA A 70 -24.83 12.42 -36.09
C ALA A 70 -25.24 13.91 -36.18
N ALA A 71 -24.33 14.68 -36.72
CA ALA A 71 -24.41 16.07 -37.09
C ALA A 71 -25.85 16.65 -37.08
N ASP A 72 -26.16 17.50 -36.10
CA ASP A 72 -27.24 18.46 -36.24
C ASP A 72 -26.94 19.39 -37.41
N PRO A 73 -27.83 19.50 -38.42
CA PRO A 73 -27.68 20.48 -39.46
C PRO A 73 -27.87 21.86 -38.84
N ILE A 74 -26.87 22.71 -39.05
CA ILE A 74 -26.84 24.11 -38.72
C ILE A 74 -28.13 24.80 -39.23
N ALA A 75 -29.04 25.12 -38.32
CA ALA A 75 -30.16 26.01 -38.62
C ALA A 75 -29.69 27.46 -38.55
N PRO A 76 -30.10 28.33 -39.49
CA PRO A 76 -29.63 29.70 -39.54
C PRO A 76 -30.20 30.54 -38.40
N GLU A 77 -29.32 31.38 -37.84
CA GLU A 77 -29.66 32.44 -36.91
C GLU A 77 -30.69 33.40 -37.56
N GLU A 78 -31.85 33.54 -36.96
CA GLU A 78 -32.70 34.72 -37.12
C GLU A 78 -32.76 35.45 -35.79
N GLY A 79 -32.40 36.72 -35.94
CA GLY A 79 -32.13 37.68 -34.89
C GLY A 79 -33.35 38.24 -34.18
N ASP A 80 -32.97 38.98 -33.15
CA ASP A 80 -33.61 40.14 -32.52
C ASP A 80 -35.08 40.02 -32.02
N THR A 81 -35.25 40.27 -30.75
CA THR A 81 -35.74 41.57 -30.22
C THR A 81 -35.96 41.53 -28.69
N ASP A 82 -35.33 42.48 -28.07
CA ASP A 82 -35.82 43.43 -27.05
C ASP A 82 -37.01 43.07 -26.14
N GLY A 83 -36.80 43.37 -24.83
CA GLY A 83 -37.89 43.73 -23.94
C GLY A 83 -37.75 43.23 -22.49
N GLY A 84 -37.05 43.91 -21.68
CA GLY A 84 -37.57 44.86 -20.69
C GLY A 84 -38.32 44.27 -19.51
N GLY A 85 -37.74 44.44 -18.33
CA GLY A 85 -38.57 44.92 -17.22
C GLY A 85 -38.84 43.96 -16.05
N ALA A 86 -38.35 44.40 -14.93
CA ALA A 86 -38.99 44.46 -13.61
C ALA A 86 -38.54 43.46 -12.53
N ILE A 87 -37.86 44.07 -11.63
CA ILE A 87 -37.61 43.72 -10.23
C ILE A 87 -38.96 43.56 -9.51
N ASP A 88 -39.17 42.54 -8.73
CA ASP A 88 -39.97 42.69 -7.52
C ASP A 88 -39.44 41.78 -6.40
N SER A 89 -39.31 42.45 -5.26
CA SER A 89 -38.90 41.99 -3.97
C SER A 89 -40.15 41.51 -3.18
N GLY A 90 -40.03 40.49 -2.36
CA GLY A 90 -41.09 40.27 -1.37
C GLY A 90 -41.05 38.94 -0.65
N GLU A 91 -40.47 38.99 0.53
CA GLU A 91 -40.94 38.49 1.83
C GLU A 91 -41.69 37.15 1.96
N GLY A 92 -41.11 36.23 2.70
CA GLY A 92 -41.53 35.88 4.05
C GLY A 92 -42.23 34.52 4.22
N PRO A 93 -42.02 33.84 5.35
CA PRO A 93 -42.35 32.44 5.51
C PRO A 93 -43.73 32.25 6.15
N GLN A 94 -44.53 31.32 5.67
CA GLN A 94 -45.67 30.79 6.43
C GLN A 94 -45.78 29.29 6.35
N ALA A 95 -45.59 28.70 7.52
CA ALA A 95 -45.99 27.34 7.83
C ALA A 95 -47.49 27.16 7.62
N ARG A 96 -47.88 26.15 6.83
CA ARG A 96 -49.26 25.63 6.86
C ARG A 96 -49.21 24.12 6.98
N ASN A 97 -49.57 23.68 8.21
CA ASN A 97 -50.04 22.34 8.49
C ASN A 97 -51.34 22.10 7.72
N GLY A 98 -51.35 21.19 6.77
CA GLY A 98 -52.54 20.66 6.12
C GLY A 98 -52.60 19.14 6.32
N PRO A 99 -53.78 18.53 6.48
CA PRO A 99 -53.90 17.12 6.84
C PRO A 99 -53.51 16.17 5.71
N ALA A 100 -52.90 15.06 6.12
CA ALA A 100 -52.43 13.99 5.26
C ALA A 100 -53.54 13.41 4.39
N GLY A 101 -53.42 13.55 3.06
CA GLY A 101 -54.20 12.82 2.07
C GLY A 101 -53.64 11.40 1.89
N PRO A 102 -54.48 10.39 1.74
CA PRO A 102 -54.04 9.02 1.47
C PRO A 102 -53.67 8.88 0.00
N GLY A 103 -52.38 8.65 -0.30
CA GLY A 103 -52.00 8.35 -1.67
C GLY A 103 -50.61 8.77 -2.10
N SER A 104 -49.69 9.07 -1.19
CA SER A 104 -48.27 9.16 -1.60
C SER A 104 -47.73 7.77 -1.69
N ALA A 105 -47.84 7.13 -2.88
CA ALA A 105 -47.01 5.98 -3.20
C ALA A 105 -45.55 6.42 -3.07
N ARG A 106 -44.96 6.03 -1.94
CA ARG A 106 -43.53 6.16 -1.72
C ARG A 106 -42.89 5.33 -2.83
N LEU A 107 -42.35 6.01 -3.84
CA LEU A 107 -41.41 5.39 -4.77
C LEU A 107 -40.28 4.82 -3.91
N VAL A 108 -40.42 3.53 -3.55
CA VAL A 108 -39.33 2.72 -3.06
C VAL A 108 -38.37 2.71 -4.23
N SER A 109 -37.33 3.53 -4.17
CA SER A 109 -36.18 3.39 -5.03
C SER A 109 -35.76 1.94 -4.84
N PHE A 110 -36.03 1.10 -5.80
CA PHE A 110 -35.30 -0.15 -5.96
C PHE A 110 -33.87 0.28 -6.21
N GLN A 111 -33.10 0.44 -5.12
CA GLN A 111 -31.66 0.24 -5.20
C GLN A 111 -31.54 -1.18 -5.73
N GLY A 112 -31.26 -1.29 -7.04
CA GLY A 112 -31.00 -2.56 -7.66
C GLY A 112 -29.96 -3.25 -6.80
N ALA A 113 -30.35 -4.38 -6.21
CA ALA A 113 -29.40 -5.25 -5.54
C ALA A 113 -28.29 -5.47 -6.58
N GLU A 114 -27.08 -5.04 -6.25
CA GLU A 114 -25.94 -5.38 -7.11
C GLU A 114 -26.00 -6.90 -7.34
N PRO A 115 -25.91 -7.37 -8.58
CA PRO A 115 -25.97 -8.79 -8.86
C PRO A 115 -24.93 -9.47 -7.99
N ALA A 116 -25.36 -10.48 -7.23
CA ALA A 116 -24.47 -11.23 -6.32
C ALA A 116 -23.22 -11.63 -7.11
N ARG A 117 -22.06 -11.17 -6.63
CA ARG A 117 -20.77 -11.41 -7.28
C ARG A 117 -20.54 -12.92 -7.29
N VAL A 118 -20.48 -13.53 -8.47
CA VAL A 118 -20.12 -14.94 -8.61
C VAL A 118 -18.62 -15.06 -8.38
N LEU A 119 -18.25 -15.83 -7.38
CA LEU A 119 -16.85 -16.08 -7.05
C LEU A 119 -16.26 -17.13 -8.01
N ALA A 120 -15.03 -16.90 -8.43
CA ALA A 120 -14.24 -17.87 -9.15
C ALA A 120 -13.79 -18.99 -8.21
N THR A 121 -13.69 -20.20 -8.74
CA THR A 121 -13.25 -21.41 -8.05
C THR A 121 -11.99 -21.97 -8.68
N GLY A 122 -11.29 -22.87 -8.01
CA GLY A 122 -10.11 -23.51 -8.58
C GLY A 122 -10.37 -24.28 -9.86
N ALA A 123 -11.59 -24.76 -10.07
CA ALA A 123 -12.00 -25.47 -11.30
C ALA A 123 -12.04 -24.55 -12.54
N ASP A 124 -12.18 -23.26 -12.35
CA ASP A 124 -12.19 -22.26 -13.44
C ASP A 124 -10.79 -21.99 -14.00
N PHE A 125 -9.74 -22.44 -13.31
CA PHE A 125 -8.33 -22.24 -13.66
C PHE A 125 -7.57 -23.56 -13.74
N PRO A 126 -7.95 -24.48 -14.66
CA PRO A 126 -7.25 -25.76 -14.81
C PRO A 126 -5.84 -25.58 -15.40
N GLU A 127 -5.61 -24.49 -16.11
CA GLU A 127 -4.33 -24.13 -16.70
C GLU A 127 -3.66 -23.00 -15.90
N ALA A 128 -2.33 -22.97 -15.94
CA ALA A 128 -1.56 -21.95 -15.25
C ALA A 128 -1.71 -20.57 -15.92
N VAL A 129 -1.97 -19.56 -15.10
CA VAL A 129 -2.07 -18.15 -15.51
C VAL A 129 -0.87 -17.40 -15.00
N GLU A 130 -0.20 -16.64 -15.87
CA GLU A 130 0.94 -15.82 -15.52
C GLU A 130 0.51 -14.55 -14.74
N VAL A 131 1.05 -14.38 -13.54
CA VAL A 131 0.74 -13.24 -12.67
C VAL A 131 2.00 -12.49 -12.27
N ARG A 132 1.86 -11.20 -11.97
CA ARG A 132 2.96 -10.37 -11.51
C ARG A 132 3.39 -10.74 -10.09
N GLY A 133 4.68 -10.52 -9.78
CA GLY A 133 5.27 -10.90 -8.49
C GLY A 133 4.55 -10.38 -7.25
N TYR A 134 3.90 -9.20 -7.31
CA TYR A 134 3.12 -8.69 -6.18
C TYR A 134 1.89 -9.55 -5.84
N ALA A 135 1.39 -10.36 -6.77
CA ALA A 135 0.30 -11.30 -6.51
C ALA A 135 0.65 -12.32 -5.43
N GLY A 136 1.93 -12.69 -5.30
CA GLY A 136 2.41 -13.51 -4.21
C GLY A 136 2.19 -12.89 -2.82
N LEU A 137 2.26 -11.57 -2.70
CA LEU A 137 1.93 -10.86 -1.46
C LEU A 137 0.42 -10.89 -1.17
N VAL A 138 -0.42 -10.81 -2.21
CA VAL A 138 -1.89 -10.95 -2.05
C VAL A 138 -2.23 -12.32 -1.51
N LEU A 139 -1.64 -13.38 -2.07
CA LEU A 139 -1.83 -14.76 -1.59
C LEU A 139 -1.32 -14.94 -0.16
N ALA A 140 -0.19 -14.35 0.19
CA ALA A 140 0.35 -14.40 1.56
C ALA A 140 -0.59 -13.71 2.56
N LEU A 141 -1.13 -12.54 2.21
CA LEU A 141 -2.12 -11.84 3.03
C LEU A 141 -3.43 -12.61 3.14
N HIS A 142 -3.92 -13.18 2.03
CA HIS A 142 -5.12 -14.02 2.04
C HIS A 142 -4.96 -15.20 3.01
N ARG A 143 -3.85 -15.93 2.93
CA ARG A 143 -3.56 -17.04 3.84
C ARG A 143 -3.40 -16.60 5.30
N ALA A 144 -2.89 -15.39 5.54
CA ALA A 144 -2.75 -14.83 6.88
C ALA A 144 -4.11 -14.46 7.51
N ILE A 145 -5.09 -14.06 6.69
CA ILE A 145 -6.46 -13.73 7.12
C ILE A 145 -7.30 -15.01 7.24
N ASN A 146 -7.15 -15.94 6.28
CA ASN A 146 -7.90 -17.20 6.16
C ASN A 146 -6.98 -18.40 6.30
N PRO A 147 -6.46 -18.69 7.49
CA PRO A 147 -5.39 -19.68 7.68
C PRO A 147 -5.85 -21.13 7.56
N GLY A 148 -7.15 -21.40 7.36
CA GLY A 148 -7.68 -22.76 7.31
C GLY A 148 -7.77 -23.43 8.68
N LEU A 149 -7.82 -24.77 8.64
CA LEU A 149 -7.93 -25.63 9.84
C LEU A 149 -6.60 -26.28 10.13
N ASN A 150 -6.36 -26.53 11.41
CA ASN A 150 -5.24 -27.36 11.85
C ASN A 150 -5.44 -28.79 11.35
N PRO A 151 -4.46 -29.41 10.66
CA PRO A 151 -4.59 -30.76 10.15
C PRO A 151 -4.75 -31.83 11.23
N ASP A 152 -4.27 -31.56 12.45
CA ASP A 152 -4.25 -32.55 13.53
C ASP A 152 -5.60 -32.64 14.28
N ASP A 153 -6.28 -31.54 14.51
CA ASP A 153 -7.50 -31.48 15.33
C ASP A 153 -8.67 -30.74 14.68
N SER A 154 -8.53 -30.30 13.43
CA SER A 154 -9.54 -29.54 12.68
C SER A 154 -10.00 -28.27 13.38
N THR A 155 -9.22 -27.74 14.31
CA THR A 155 -9.49 -26.43 14.92
C THR A 155 -9.06 -25.29 13.99
N PRO A 156 -9.76 -24.13 13.99
CA PRO A 156 -9.35 -22.98 13.21
C PRO A 156 -7.97 -22.49 13.67
N LEU A 157 -7.04 -22.35 12.73
CA LEU A 157 -5.75 -21.73 13.00
C LEU A 157 -5.93 -20.25 13.35
N MET A 158 -5.03 -19.73 14.16
CA MET A 158 -5.01 -18.30 14.52
C MET A 158 -4.81 -17.44 13.26
N ARG A 159 -5.64 -16.42 13.08
CA ARG A 159 -5.43 -15.42 12.03
C ARG A 159 -4.18 -14.61 12.32
N LEU A 160 -3.28 -14.50 11.36
CA LEU A 160 -2.04 -13.72 11.50
C LEU A 160 -2.24 -12.26 11.15
N TRP A 161 -3.34 -11.95 10.46
CA TRP A 161 -3.69 -10.60 10.06
C TRP A 161 -5.18 -10.33 10.32
N PRO A 162 -5.53 -9.12 10.78
CA PRO A 162 -6.92 -8.79 11.04
C PRO A 162 -7.72 -8.77 9.72
N ASP A 163 -8.94 -9.28 9.81
CA ASP A 163 -9.95 -9.12 8.78
C ASP A 163 -10.67 -7.79 9.02
N PHE A 164 -10.48 -6.84 8.13
CA PHE A 164 -11.02 -5.49 8.30
C PHE A 164 -12.49 -5.38 7.87
N ASP A 165 -12.98 -6.29 7.05
CA ASP A 165 -14.38 -6.38 6.65
C ASP A 165 -14.88 -7.83 6.69
N PRO A 166 -15.19 -8.35 7.88
CA PRO A 166 -15.57 -9.76 8.08
C PRO A 166 -16.89 -10.14 7.40
N GLY A 167 -17.61 -9.19 6.83
CA GLY A 167 -18.85 -9.43 6.07
C GLY A 167 -18.60 -9.66 4.57
N THR A 168 -17.42 -9.39 4.08
CA THR A 168 -17.06 -9.49 2.66
C THR A 168 -15.95 -10.50 2.47
N GLU A 169 -16.24 -11.63 1.84
CA GLU A 169 -15.31 -12.76 1.69
C GLU A 169 -14.01 -12.36 0.95
N TYR A 170 -14.11 -11.41 0.01
CA TYR A 170 -12.97 -10.90 -0.76
C TYR A 170 -12.99 -9.37 -0.80
N ASP A 171 -12.69 -8.74 0.34
CA ASP A 171 -12.43 -7.31 0.40
C ASP A 171 -11.16 -6.96 -0.41
N PRO A 172 -11.15 -5.93 -1.24
CA PRO A 172 -10.00 -5.55 -2.08
C PRO A 172 -8.78 -5.05 -1.29
N TRP A 173 -8.84 -4.87 0.03
CA TRP A 173 -7.74 -4.31 0.80
C TRP A 173 -6.43 -5.15 0.76
N PRO A 174 -6.42 -6.51 0.74
CA PRO A 174 -5.17 -7.28 0.61
C PRO A 174 -4.42 -6.96 -0.69
N ARG A 175 -5.15 -6.76 -1.79
CA ARG A 175 -4.59 -6.30 -3.06
C ARG A 175 -3.96 -4.91 -2.92
N HIS A 176 -4.64 -3.97 -2.27
CA HIS A 176 -4.13 -2.62 -2.06
C HIS A 176 -2.93 -2.60 -1.12
N ALA A 177 -2.95 -3.39 -0.04
CA ALA A 177 -1.83 -3.53 0.88
C ALA A 177 -0.60 -4.14 0.20
N ALA A 178 -0.77 -5.21 -0.60
CA ALA A 178 0.31 -5.82 -1.36
C ALA A 178 0.93 -4.84 -2.37
N LEU A 179 0.09 -4.08 -3.08
CA LEU A 179 0.54 -3.06 -4.02
C LEU A 179 1.29 -1.92 -3.28
N ALA A 180 0.74 -1.46 -2.15
CA ALA A 180 1.37 -0.43 -1.33
C ALA A 180 2.74 -0.89 -0.79
N ALA A 181 2.87 -2.14 -0.35
CA ALA A 181 4.15 -2.71 0.07
C ALA A 181 5.16 -2.75 -1.09
N ALA A 182 4.76 -3.25 -2.26
CA ALA A 182 5.61 -3.30 -3.44
C ALA A 182 6.07 -1.90 -3.90
N LEU A 183 5.17 -0.91 -3.89
CA LEU A 183 5.49 0.48 -4.20
C LEU A 183 6.39 1.11 -3.15
N THR A 184 6.18 0.81 -1.86
CA THR A 184 7.02 1.30 -0.78
C THR A 184 8.46 0.82 -0.94
N GLU A 185 8.67 -0.44 -1.30
CA GLU A 185 10.01 -0.96 -1.57
C GLU A 185 10.65 -0.26 -2.78
N LEU A 186 9.94 -0.15 -3.90
CA LEU A 186 10.48 0.44 -5.12
C LEU A 186 10.75 1.94 -4.95
N ILE A 187 9.72 2.70 -4.58
CA ILE A 187 9.81 4.16 -4.45
C ILE A 187 10.68 4.52 -3.25
N GLY A 188 10.50 3.84 -2.12
CA GLY A 188 11.33 4.03 -0.92
C GLY A 188 12.81 3.76 -1.19
N GLY A 189 13.13 2.70 -1.95
CA GLY A 189 14.49 2.41 -2.40
C GLY A 189 15.07 3.54 -3.25
N ILE A 190 14.31 4.06 -4.22
CA ILE A 190 14.74 5.20 -5.06
C ILE A 190 14.94 6.46 -4.21
N LEU A 191 14.02 6.77 -3.31
CA LEU A 191 14.13 7.94 -2.42
C LEU A 191 15.34 7.84 -1.49
N ILE A 192 15.63 6.66 -0.96
CA ILE A 192 16.83 6.39 -0.16
C ILE A 192 18.08 6.58 -1.02
N LEU A 193 18.12 6.10 -2.26
CA LEU A 193 19.26 6.25 -3.16
C LEU A 193 19.60 7.73 -3.38
N VAL A 194 18.59 8.51 -3.74
CA VAL A 194 18.73 9.94 -4.00
C VAL A 194 18.98 10.73 -2.70
N GLY A 195 18.56 10.18 -1.57
CA GLY A 195 18.65 10.82 -0.26
C GLY A 195 17.60 11.89 -0.05
N LEU A 196 16.41 11.66 -0.59
CA LEU A 196 15.24 12.50 -0.43
C LEU A 196 14.25 11.80 0.51
N LEU A 197 13.74 12.50 1.50
CA LEU A 197 12.86 11.95 2.54
C LEU A 197 13.42 10.66 3.17
N THR A 198 14.74 10.58 3.29
CA THR A 198 15.49 9.37 3.65
C THR A 198 14.96 8.71 4.92
N ARG A 199 14.69 9.51 5.98
CA ARG A 199 14.20 8.97 7.26
C ARG A 199 12.79 8.38 7.13
N PHE A 200 11.93 9.05 6.38
CA PHE A 200 10.56 8.58 6.15
C PHE A 200 10.54 7.29 5.33
N SER A 201 11.28 7.26 4.22
CA SER A 201 11.39 6.07 3.38
C SER A 201 12.01 4.88 4.10
N ALA A 202 13.06 5.12 4.89
CA ALA A 202 13.69 4.08 5.71
C ALA A 202 12.73 3.55 6.79
N PHE A 203 11.94 4.41 7.42
CA PHE A 203 10.91 4.02 8.38
C PHE A 203 9.82 3.18 7.70
N ALA A 204 9.31 3.61 6.54
CA ALA A 204 8.30 2.86 5.79
C ALA A 204 8.82 1.46 5.39
N ILE A 205 10.04 1.37 4.87
CA ILE A 205 10.68 0.11 4.52
C ILE A 205 10.88 -0.79 5.76
N SER A 206 11.28 -0.24 6.90
CA SER A 206 11.43 -1.04 8.12
C SER A 206 10.11 -1.67 8.56
N ASN A 207 8.98 -0.96 8.42
CA ASN A 207 7.67 -1.51 8.71
C ASN A 207 7.28 -2.63 7.73
N VAL A 208 7.58 -2.48 6.43
CA VAL A 208 7.36 -3.57 5.45
C VAL A 208 8.17 -4.81 5.84
N MET A 209 9.41 -4.66 6.28
CA MET A 209 10.23 -5.78 6.73
C MET A 209 9.72 -6.43 8.02
N LEU A 210 9.20 -5.64 8.98
CA LEU A 210 8.56 -6.18 10.19
C LEU A 210 7.33 -7.02 9.83
N VAL A 211 6.47 -6.52 8.93
CA VAL A 211 5.31 -7.27 8.45
C VAL A 211 5.75 -8.54 7.72
N ALA A 212 6.79 -8.45 6.87
CA ALA A 212 7.33 -9.62 6.18
C ALA A 212 7.83 -10.69 7.17
N MET A 213 8.61 -10.32 8.18
CA MET A 213 9.05 -11.25 9.25
C MET A 213 7.87 -11.88 10.00
N TRP A 214 6.83 -11.09 10.26
CA TRP A 214 5.61 -11.61 10.89
C TRP A 214 4.93 -12.65 10.01
N LEU A 215 4.68 -12.33 8.73
CA LEU A 215 3.94 -13.20 7.83
C LEU A 215 4.71 -14.44 7.38
N THR A 216 6.05 -14.39 7.31
CA THR A 216 6.87 -15.49 6.77
C THR A 216 7.66 -16.27 7.83
N GLY A 217 7.82 -15.73 9.02
CA GLY A 217 8.62 -16.34 10.09
C GLY A 217 7.83 -16.57 11.37
N PHE A 218 7.59 -15.50 12.13
CA PHE A 218 7.00 -15.62 13.47
C PHE A 218 5.58 -16.15 13.45
N GLY A 219 4.73 -15.64 12.57
CA GLY A 219 3.31 -16.02 12.51
C GLY A 219 3.11 -17.51 12.23
N PRO A 220 3.66 -18.06 11.14
CA PRO A 220 3.55 -19.49 10.84
C PRO A 220 4.10 -20.39 11.95
N ALA A 221 5.18 -19.99 12.62
CA ALA A 221 5.73 -20.74 13.74
C ALA A 221 4.79 -20.77 14.96
N ILE A 222 4.14 -19.64 15.24
CA ILE A 222 3.12 -19.55 16.30
C ILE A 222 1.90 -20.40 15.95
N GLN A 223 1.42 -20.33 14.70
CA GLN A 223 0.28 -21.13 14.24
C GLN A 223 0.53 -22.62 14.35
N SER A 224 1.72 -23.10 14.01
CA SER A 224 2.10 -24.52 14.10
C SER A 224 2.49 -24.97 15.50
N GLY A 225 2.51 -24.07 16.49
CA GLY A 225 3.01 -24.37 17.83
C GLY A 225 4.52 -24.64 17.89
N SER A 226 5.24 -24.48 16.78
CA SER A 226 6.68 -24.74 16.68
C SER A 226 7.49 -23.51 17.11
N THR A 227 7.35 -23.13 18.39
CA THR A 227 8.02 -21.94 18.92
C THR A 227 8.86 -22.25 20.15
N ARG A 228 9.99 -21.53 20.28
CA ARG A 228 10.75 -21.39 21.53
C ARG A 228 10.37 -20.09 22.20
N LEU A 229 10.27 -20.09 23.52
CA LEU A 229 9.89 -18.92 24.32
C LEU A 229 8.51 -18.32 23.93
N GLY A 230 7.67 -19.09 23.23
CA GLY A 230 6.32 -18.67 22.84
C GLY A 230 6.23 -17.78 21.60
N PHE A 231 7.34 -17.31 21.04
CA PHE A 231 7.34 -16.42 19.86
C PHE A 231 8.47 -16.70 18.85
N LEU A 232 9.60 -17.23 19.31
CA LEU A 232 10.74 -17.48 18.44
C LEU A 232 10.54 -18.80 17.69
N PRO A 233 10.65 -18.85 16.36
CA PRO A 233 10.52 -20.09 15.60
C PRO A 233 11.51 -21.16 16.04
N ASP A 234 11.04 -22.41 16.19
CA ASP A 234 11.88 -23.55 16.54
C ASP A 234 12.45 -24.24 15.28
N TYR A 235 13.17 -23.44 14.48
CA TYR A 235 13.90 -23.98 13.34
C TYR A 235 15.21 -24.64 13.77
N PRO A 236 15.73 -25.61 13.00
CA PRO A 236 17.08 -26.13 13.22
C PRO A 236 18.11 -24.98 13.25
N TRP A 237 18.98 -24.98 14.27
CA TRP A 237 19.89 -23.85 14.53
C TRP A 237 20.84 -23.51 13.37
N PHE A 238 21.23 -24.50 12.58
CA PHE A 238 22.15 -24.32 11.48
C PHE A 238 21.61 -25.04 10.23
N GLY A 239 21.75 -24.38 9.07
CA GLY A 239 21.46 -25.00 7.77
C GLY A 239 19.99 -25.00 7.37
N SER A 240 19.12 -24.18 7.97
CA SER A 240 17.73 -24.01 7.51
C SER A 240 17.56 -22.72 6.70
N ASP A 241 16.91 -22.83 5.56
CA ASP A 241 16.59 -21.68 4.70
C ASP A 241 15.65 -20.69 5.41
N GLN A 242 14.82 -21.19 6.35
CA GLN A 242 13.92 -20.36 7.14
C GLN A 242 14.68 -19.35 8.02
N TRP A 243 15.78 -19.80 8.68
CA TRP A 243 16.63 -18.87 9.44
C TRP A 243 17.29 -17.85 8.52
N THR A 244 17.76 -18.28 7.35
CA THR A 244 18.42 -17.39 6.39
C THR A 244 17.49 -16.28 5.95
N LEU A 245 16.23 -16.60 5.62
CA LEU A 245 15.21 -15.62 5.24
C LEU A 245 14.91 -14.65 6.38
N LEU A 246 14.65 -15.18 7.60
CA LEU A 246 14.30 -14.38 8.77
C LEU A 246 15.44 -13.43 9.18
N LEU A 247 16.68 -13.92 9.21
CA LEU A 247 17.87 -13.12 9.53
C LEU A 247 18.15 -12.08 8.47
N PHE A 248 17.92 -12.39 7.20
CA PHE A 248 18.05 -11.43 6.10
C PHE A 248 17.05 -10.29 6.25
N GLN A 249 15.76 -10.61 6.48
CA GLN A 249 14.73 -9.60 6.72
C GLN A 249 15.04 -8.76 7.97
N PHE A 250 15.50 -9.40 9.06
CA PHE A 250 15.91 -8.72 10.29
C PHE A 250 17.09 -7.76 10.04
N SER A 251 18.08 -8.19 9.27
CA SER A 251 19.24 -7.36 8.92
C SER A 251 18.84 -6.14 8.10
N LEU A 252 17.94 -6.32 7.12
CA LEU A 252 17.41 -5.20 6.32
C LEU A 252 16.58 -4.24 7.18
N CYS A 253 15.75 -4.76 8.07
CA CYS A 253 14.99 -3.95 9.04
C CYS A 253 15.93 -3.13 9.92
N GLY A 254 16.94 -3.78 10.52
CA GLY A 254 17.94 -3.12 11.37
C GLY A 254 18.74 -2.04 10.62
N ALA A 255 19.12 -2.33 9.37
CA ALA A 255 19.81 -1.37 8.51
C ALA A 255 18.91 -0.16 8.16
N ALA A 256 17.63 -0.39 7.87
CA ALA A 256 16.67 0.67 7.63
C ALA A 256 16.45 1.53 8.88
N LEU A 257 16.28 0.91 10.06
CA LEU A 257 16.17 1.63 11.34
C LEU A 257 17.44 2.42 11.65
N ALA A 258 18.62 1.86 11.42
CA ALA A 258 19.88 2.58 11.58
C ALA A 258 19.91 3.85 10.72
N LEU A 259 19.37 3.79 9.50
CA LEU A 259 19.26 4.96 8.61
C LEU A 259 18.24 5.99 9.10
N VAL A 260 17.12 5.56 9.72
CA VAL A 260 16.16 6.46 10.37
C VAL A 260 16.86 7.31 11.44
N PHE A 261 17.69 6.68 12.29
CA PHE A 261 18.38 7.37 13.39
C PHE A 261 19.60 8.17 12.90
N ALA A 262 20.44 7.57 12.05
CA ALA A 262 21.64 8.24 11.52
C ALA A 262 21.28 9.41 10.59
N GLY A 263 20.15 9.31 9.90
CA GLY A 263 19.69 10.30 8.94
C GLY A 263 20.41 10.21 7.58
N PRO A 264 20.13 11.18 6.69
CA PRO A 264 20.49 11.10 5.27
C PRO A 264 21.98 11.24 4.95
N GLY A 265 22.80 11.62 5.93
CA GLY A 265 24.24 11.85 5.74
C GLY A 265 24.57 13.18 5.05
N THR A 266 25.83 13.35 4.68
CA THR A 266 26.36 14.62 4.13
C THR A 266 26.01 14.83 2.66
N LEU A 267 25.94 13.74 1.89
CA LEU A 267 25.62 13.72 0.46
C LEU A 267 24.17 13.28 0.25
N SER A 268 23.21 14.16 0.58
CA SER A 268 21.79 13.89 0.41
C SER A 268 21.06 15.11 -0.11
N LEU A 269 20.03 14.90 -0.94
CA LEU A 269 19.14 15.97 -1.36
C LEU A 269 18.37 16.59 -0.18
N ASP A 270 18.03 15.81 0.84
CA ASP A 270 17.41 16.33 2.07
C ASP A 270 18.24 17.45 2.69
N ARG A 271 19.57 17.27 2.69
CA ARG A 271 20.46 18.28 3.25
C ARG A 271 20.62 19.50 2.33
N LEU A 272 20.56 19.30 1.03
CA LEU A 272 20.63 20.37 0.05
C LEU A 272 19.36 21.24 0.08
N LEU A 273 18.19 20.61 0.19
CA LEU A 273 16.89 21.26 0.11
C LEU A 273 16.41 21.78 1.48
N LEU A 274 16.63 20.99 2.53
CA LEU A 274 16.11 21.28 3.89
C LEU A 274 17.20 21.75 4.85
N GLY A 275 18.46 21.56 4.49
CA GLY A 275 19.61 21.99 5.28
C GLY A 275 19.84 23.48 5.18
N GLY A 276 18.96 24.27 5.78
CA GLY A 276 19.17 25.71 5.94
C GLY A 276 20.55 25.99 6.56
N SER A 277 21.24 27.01 6.07
CA SER A 277 22.54 27.47 6.56
C SER A 277 22.60 27.43 8.08
N ARG A 278 23.37 26.50 8.63
CA ARG A 278 23.76 26.61 10.04
C ARG A 278 24.45 27.97 10.18
N LYS A 279 23.79 28.93 10.80
CA LYS A 279 24.46 30.18 11.20
C LYS A 279 25.76 29.78 11.88
N ALA A 280 26.87 30.31 11.38
CA ALA A 280 28.16 30.12 12.02
C ALA A 280 28.01 30.45 13.51
N PRO A 281 28.60 29.66 14.44
CA PRO A 281 28.57 30.00 15.83
C PRO A 281 29.16 31.41 15.99
N PRO A 282 28.59 32.23 16.88
CA PRO A 282 29.12 33.57 17.10
C PRO A 282 30.60 33.49 17.42
N PRO A 283 31.41 34.45 16.94
CA PRO A 283 32.83 34.44 17.20
C PRO A 283 33.08 34.43 18.71
N PRO A 284 34.12 33.69 19.19
CA PRO A 284 34.42 33.64 20.61
C PRO A 284 34.66 35.06 21.14
N PRO A 285 34.22 35.34 22.38
CA PRO A 285 34.44 36.66 22.97
C PRO A 285 35.94 37.01 22.98
N PRO A 286 36.28 38.27 22.75
CA PRO A 286 37.66 38.71 22.74
C PRO A 286 38.31 38.35 24.07
N LYS A 287 39.52 37.77 24.03
CA LYS A 287 40.28 37.42 25.22
C LYS A 287 40.50 38.73 26.03
N PRO A 288 40.29 38.73 27.36
CA PRO A 288 40.57 39.90 28.15
C PRO A 288 42.04 40.31 27.95
N GLN A 289 42.25 41.53 27.48
CA GLN A 289 43.59 42.10 27.35
C GLN A 289 44.08 42.32 28.77
N GLY A 290 45.08 41.53 29.17
CA GLY A 290 45.77 41.72 30.47
C GLY A 290 46.32 43.15 30.53
N LYS A 291 45.80 43.95 31.46
CA LYS A 291 46.41 45.23 31.82
C LYS A 291 47.81 44.93 32.35
N LYS A 292 48.84 45.45 31.61
CA LYS A 292 50.18 45.49 32.10
C LYS A 292 50.28 46.55 33.25
#